data_85904b0601436e7604a3bed7c0d1b9fa
#
_entry.id   85904b0601436e7604a3bed7c0d1b9fa
#
_cell.length_a   1.000
_cell.length_b   1.000
_cell.length_c   1.000
_cell.angle_alpha   90.00
_cell.angle_beta   90.00
_cell.angle_gamma   90.00
#
_symmetry.space_group_name_H-M   'P 1'
#
loop_
_entity.id
_entity.type
_entity.pdbx_description
1 polymer ?
#
loop_
_entity_poly.entity_id
_entity_poly.type
_entity_poly.pdbx_seq_one_letter_code
_entity_poly.pdbx_strand_id
1 'polypeptide(L)'
;MTGPVVTGPAVTGPVVTGPAWADPAVSVDAILLAGGRASRVDGAAKPLFEVDGRTLLRAGYDAVRARGARRVVVVGPRLDDDLPVRWAREDPPFGGPVAAIVAALPHVDAADVFVLACDLPTAIPAVAALPEPLPTGVDGACLDDGRRQWLIGRYRTAALRAAASGLLGRGRDASMRALLGGLRIEPVAVDPALTRDVDTWDDLRAARGGAMTESRTLPPEALNDWSAALAERFGLSEGDIPISLILDLARDVANGVARPAAPLSAFVAGLVAGRAGGSPADTEAAVAAVVEMARGWENR
;
A
#
# COMPACT_ATOMS: atom_id res chain seq x y z
N MET A 1 -74.74 -11.08 -39.79
CA MET A 1 -74.69 -11.62 -38.44
C MET A 1 -73.18 -11.50 -38.00
N THR A 2 -72.93 -10.47 -37.25
CA THR A 2 -71.59 -10.18 -36.71
C THR A 2 -71.55 -10.65 -35.25
N GLY A 3 -70.69 -11.63 -34.96
CA GLY A 3 -70.44 -12.14 -33.59
C GLY A 3 -69.55 -11.23 -32.80
N PRO A 4 -69.64 -11.17 -31.47
CA PRO A 4 -68.87 -10.29 -30.62
C PRO A 4 -67.42 -10.81 -30.40
N VAL A 5 -66.45 -9.89 -30.50
CA VAL A 5 -65.07 -10.10 -30.14
C VAL A 5 -64.93 -10.08 -28.62
N VAL A 6 -64.54 -11.19 -28.03
CA VAL A 6 -64.24 -11.29 -26.58
C VAL A 6 -62.80 -10.84 -26.37
N THR A 7 -62.61 -9.66 -25.77
CA THR A 7 -61.35 -9.20 -25.26
C THR A 7 -61.09 -9.81 -23.88
N GLY A 8 -60.15 -10.75 -23.79
CA GLY A 8 -59.63 -11.28 -22.50
C GLY A 8 -58.78 -10.25 -21.74
N PRO A 9 -58.71 -10.34 -20.40
CA PRO A 9 -57.95 -9.40 -19.60
C PRO A 9 -56.42 -9.58 -19.82
N ALA A 10 -55.73 -8.45 -19.94
CA ALA A 10 -54.26 -8.41 -19.98
C ALA A 10 -53.69 -8.92 -18.66
N VAL A 11 -52.95 -10.01 -18.73
CA VAL A 11 -52.18 -10.54 -17.59
C VAL A 11 -50.97 -9.66 -17.38
N THR A 12 -51.05 -8.71 -16.46
CA THR A 12 -49.86 -8.01 -15.91
C THR A 12 -49.19 -8.91 -14.88
N GLY A 13 -48.26 -9.77 -15.33
CA GLY A 13 -47.38 -10.48 -14.46
C GLY A 13 -46.37 -9.49 -13.82
N PRO A 14 -45.87 -9.76 -12.61
CA PRO A 14 -44.88 -8.90 -12.00
C PRO A 14 -43.63 -8.87 -12.88
N VAL A 15 -43.16 -7.65 -13.17
CA VAL A 15 -41.84 -7.44 -13.79
C VAL A 15 -40.80 -8.00 -12.81
N VAL A 16 -40.20 -9.11 -13.17
CA VAL A 16 -39.06 -9.66 -12.43
C VAL A 16 -37.92 -8.67 -12.65
N THR A 17 -37.74 -7.75 -11.72
CA THR A 17 -36.57 -6.91 -11.65
C THR A 17 -35.40 -7.84 -11.37
N GLY A 18 -34.43 -7.94 -12.29
CA GLY A 18 -33.19 -8.64 -12.10
C GLY A 18 -32.46 -8.11 -10.85
N PRO A 19 -31.48 -8.84 -10.34
CA PRO A 19 -30.76 -8.41 -9.14
C PRO A 19 -30.25 -6.98 -9.30
N ALA A 20 -30.23 -6.21 -8.21
CA ALA A 20 -29.93 -4.76 -8.18
C ALA A 20 -28.62 -4.36 -8.87
N TRP A 21 -27.67 -5.32 -9.04
CA TRP A 21 -26.44 -5.12 -9.79
C TRP A 21 -26.61 -5.05 -11.33
N ALA A 22 -27.78 -5.40 -11.85
CA ALA A 22 -28.09 -5.36 -13.29
C ALA A 22 -28.61 -3.98 -13.74
N ASP A 23 -28.91 -3.06 -12.83
CA ASP A 23 -29.31 -1.70 -13.15
C ASP A 23 -28.06 -0.88 -13.55
N PRO A 24 -27.98 -0.35 -14.78
CA PRO A 24 -26.89 0.53 -15.21
C PRO A 24 -26.67 1.74 -14.28
N ALA A 25 -27.74 2.19 -13.61
CA ALA A 25 -27.69 3.31 -12.66
C ALA A 25 -26.96 2.97 -11.33
N VAL A 26 -26.77 1.68 -11.03
CA VAL A 26 -26.11 1.20 -9.81
C VAL A 26 -24.75 0.54 -10.12
N SER A 27 -24.35 0.51 -11.40
CA SER A 27 -23.09 -0.13 -11.80
C SER A 27 -21.86 0.61 -11.27
N VAL A 28 -20.82 -0.13 -10.89
CA VAL A 28 -19.53 0.40 -10.43
C VAL A 28 -18.38 -0.22 -11.21
N ASP A 29 -17.38 0.59 -11.57
CA ASP A 29 -16.07 0.20 -12.08
C ASP A 29 -14.99 0.57 -11.06
N ALA A 30 -13.72 0.26 -11.33
CA ALA A 30 -12.62 0.62 -10.44
C ALA A 30 -11.39 1.13 -11.20
N ILE A 31 -10.68 2.07 -10.59
CA ILE A 31 -9.37 2.55 -10.98
C ILE A 31 -8.41 2.19 -9.85
N LEU A 32 -7.42 1.37 -10.14
CA LEU A 32 -6.35 1.00 -9.24
C LEU A 32 -5.07 1.72 -9.65
N LEU A 33 -4.46 2.46 -8.71
CA LEU A 33 -3.24 3.22 -8.96
C LEU A 33 -2.03 2.38 -8.55
N ALA A 34 -1.37 1.76 -9.52
CA ALA A 34 -0.22 0.88 -9.33
C ALA A 34 1.11 1.53 -9.78
N GLY A 35 1.10 2.84 -10.01
CA GLY A 35 2.26 3.64 -10.41
C GLY A 35 2.88 4.39 -9.24
N GLY A 36 4.16 4.74 -9.36
CA GLY A 36 4.89 5.54 -8.39
C GLY A 36 6.40 5.42 -8.60
N ARG A 37 7.19 6.41 -8.14
CA ARG A 37 8.66 6.39 -8.30
C ARG A 37 9.37 5.43 -7.35
N ALA A 38 8.66 4.83 -6.37
CA ALA A 38 9.16 3.84 -5.39
C ALA A 38 10.55 4.15 -4.77
N SER A 39 10.91 5.44 -4.64
CA SER A 39 12.24 5.91 -4.25
C SER A 39 12.66 5.49 -2.82
N ARG A 40 11.67 5.15 -1.96
CA ARG A 40 11.92 4.75 -0.56
C ARG A 40 12.10 3.25 -0.36
N VAL A 41 11.92 2.46 -1.41
CA VAL A 41 12.05 1.00 -1.42
C VAL A 41 12.94 0.53 -2.56
N ASP A 42 14.03 1.25 -2.80
CA ASP A 42 15.09 0.93 -3.79
C ASP A 42 14.55 0.65 -5.21
N GLY A 43 13.46 1.32 -5.61
CA GLY A 43 12.83 1.14 -6.91
C GLY A 43 11.96 -0.11 -7.03
N ALA A 44 11.75 -0.88 -5.96
CA ALA A 44 10.89 -2.06 -5.98
C ALA A 44 9.42 -1.68 -6.27
N ALA A 45 8.74 -2.49 -7.05
CA ALA A 45 7.34 -2.27 -7.40
C ALA A 45 6.44 -2.58 -6.18
N LYS A 46 6.09 -1.55 -5.37
CA LYS A 46 5.23 -1.70 -4.18
C LYS A 46 3.95 -2.51 -4.41
N PRO A 47 3.24 -2.36 -5.55
CA PRO A 47 2.04 -3.17 -5.79
C PRO A 47 2.29 -4.68 -5.81
N LEU A 48 3.54 -5.12 -5.99
CA LEU A 48 3.95 -6.53 -5.94
C LEU A 48 4.40 -7.00 -4.55
N PHE A 49 4.41 -6.12 -3.56
CA PHE A 49 4.69 -6.55 -2.19
C PHE A 49 3.61 -7.49 -1.71
N GLU A 50 4.03 -8.59 -1.10
CA GLU A 50 3.13 -9.62 -0.60
C GLU A 50 2.86 -9.44 0.89
N VAL A 51 1.59 -9.47 1.25
CA VAL A 51 1.08 -9.54 2.62
C VAL A 51 0.09 -10.69 2.67
N ASP A 52 0.24 -11.59 3.62
CA ASP A 52 -0.58 -12.80 3.79
C ASP A 52 -0.70 -13.66 2.52
N GLY A 53 0.42 -13.82 1.77
CA GLY A 53 0.49 -14.61 0.55
C GLY A 53 -0.19 -13.99 -0.66
N ARG A 54 -0.53 -12.69 -0.62
CA ARG A 54 -1.19 -11.95 -1.70
C ARG A 54 -0.48 -10.64 -1.98
N THR A 55 -0.28 -10.29 -3.26
CA THR A 55 0.27 -8.97 -3.60
C THR A 55 -0.72 -7.86 -3.28
N LEU A 56 -0.23 -6.66 -2.96
CA LEU A 56 -1.08 -5.49 -2.66
C LEU A 56 -1.98 -5.15 -3.86
N LEU A 57 -1.49 -5.33 -5.09
CA LEU A 57 -2.29 -5.17 -6.31
C LEU A 57 -3.47 -6.16 -6.35
N ARG A 58 -3.22 -7.45 -6.04
CA ARG A 58 -4.28 -8.47 -6.00
C ARG A 58 -5.25 -8.21 -4.86
N ALA A 59 -4.78 -7.76 -3.71
CA ALA A 59 -5.65 -7.37 -2.60
C ALA A 59 -6.59 -6.22 -2.99
N GLY A 60 -6.07 -5.19 -3.66
CA GLY A 60 -6.88 -4.08 -4.19
C GLY A 60 -7.88 -4.54 -5.25
N TYR A 61 -7.46 -5.41 -6.18
CA TYR A 61 -8.35 -5.99 -7.18
C TYR A 61 -9.50 -6.80 -6.54
N ASP A 62 -9.17 -7.70 -5.61
CA ASP A 62 -10.17 -8.52 -4.93
C ASP A 62 -11.15 -7.66 -4.12
N ALA A 63 -10.64 -6.61 -3.46
CA ALA A 63 -11.46 -5.67 -2.68
C ALA A 63 -12.55 -5.02 -3.53
N VAL A 64 -12.19 -4.46 -4.69
CA VAL A 64 -13.16 -3.79 -5.57
C VAL A 64 -14.08 -4.79 -6.28
N ARG A 65 -13.57 -5.98 -6.63
CA ARG A 65 -14.38 -7.07 -7.21
C ARG A 65 -15.43 -7.59 -6.24
N ALA A 66 -15.08 -7.76 -4.97
CA ALA A 66 -16.01 -8.16 -3.91
C ALA A 66 -17.15 -7.13 -3.72
N ARG A 67 -16.94 -5.87 -4.09
CA ARG A 67 -17.92 -4.78 -4.06
C ARG A 67 -18.57 -4.53 -5.42
N GLY A 68 -18.55 -5.53 -6.32
CA GLY A 68 -19.30 -5.52 -7.56
C GLY A 68 -18.66 -4.72 -8.71
N ALA A 69 -17.38 -4.29 -8.60
CA ALA A 69 -16.73 -3.61 -9.70
C ALA A 69 -16.71 -4.50 -10.95
N ARG A 70 -17.31 -4.03 -12.05
CA ARG A 70 -17.46 -4.79 -13.30
C ARG A 70 -16.18 -4.77 -14.13
N ARG A 71 -15.59 -3.57 -14.27
CA ARG A 71 -14.32 -3.35 -14.93
C ARG A 71 -13.31 -2.79 -13.94
N VAL A 72 -12.09 -3.25 -14.05
CA VAL A 72 -10.97 -2.74 -13.27
C VAL A 72 -9.92 -2.22 -14.23
N VAL A 73 -9.57 -0.95 -14.09
CA VAL A 73 -8.49 -0.28 -14.83
C VAL A 73 -7.32 -0.10 -13.88
N VAL A 74 -6.18 -0.70 -14.20
CA VAL A 74 -4.95 -0.52 -13.43
C VAL A 74 -4.06 0.48 -14.14
N VAL A 75 -3.67 1.56 -13.44
CA VAL A 75 -2.80 2.59 -14.01
C VAL A 75 -1.38 2.43 -13.47
N GLY A 76 -0.47 2.12 -14.37
CA GLY A 76 0.93 1.86 -14.05
C GLY A 76 1.61 0.95 -15.06
N PRO A 77 2.82 0.46 -14.76
CA PRO A 77 3.44 -0.60 -15.54
C PRO A 77 2.62 -1.89 -15.44
N ARG A 78 2.67 -2.73 -16.47
CA ARG A 78 2.02 -4.04 -16.43
C ARG A 78 2.81 -4.95 -15.50
N LEU A 79 2.22 -5.27 -14.34
CA LEU A 79 2.89 -5.97 -13.24
C LEU A 79 2.41 -7.42 -13.06
N ASP A 80 1.23 -7.77 -13.59
CA ASP A 80 0.61 -9.07 -13.42
C ASP A 80 -0.20 -9.40 -14.68
N ASP A 81 0.25 -10.40 -15.44
CA ASP A 81 -0.37 -10.80 -16.70
C ASP A 81 -1.64 -11.65 -16.51
N ASP A 82 -1.81 -12.24 -15.32
CA ASP A 82 -2.93 -13.11 -14.99
C ASP A 82 -4.15 -12.34 -14.47
N LEU A 83 -4.00 -11.05 -14.12
CA LEU A 83 -5.12 -10.24 -13.67
C LEU A 83 -6.02 -9.85 -14.85
N PRO A 84 -7.33 -10.15 -14.80
CA PRO A 84 -8.29 -9.78 -15.84
C PRO A 84 -8.67 -8.28 -15.72
N VAL A 85 -7.71 -7.41 -15.96
CA VAL A 85 -7.82 -5.95 -15.85
C VAL A 85 -7.43 -5.26 -17.15
N ARG A 86 -7.86 -4.01 -17.31
CA ARG A 86 -7.35 -3.13 -18.34
C ARG A 86 -6.16 -2.35 -17.80
N TRP A 87 -5.01 -2.47 -18.44
CA TRP A 87 -3.85 -1.66 -18.13
C TRP A 87 -3.91 -0.34 -18.87
N ALA A 88 -3.67 0.75 -18.16
CA ALA A 88 -3.53 2.11 -18.67
C ALA A 88 -2.26 2.75 -18.11
N ARG A 89 -1.79 3.80 -18.73
CA ARG A 89 -0.65 4.59 -18.25
C ARG A 89 -0.83 6.05 -18.65
N GLU A 90 -0.48 6.94 -17.73
CA GLU A 90 -0.40 8.36 -18.04
C GLU A 90 0.78 8.65 -18.99
N ASP A 91 0.60 9.61 -19.89
CA ASP A 91 1.62 10.05 -20.82
C ASP A 91 1.80 11.59 -20.71
N PRO A 92 3.01 12.05 -20.37
CA PRO A 92 4.19 11.30 -19.94
C PRO A 92 4.02 10.64 -18.55
N PRO A 93 4.76 9.53 -18.25
CA PRO A 93 4.64 8.81 -16.99
C PRO A 93 5.08 9.66 -15.78
N PHE A 94 4.67 9.23 -14.58
CA PHE A 94 4.99 9.90 -13.30
C PHE A 94 4.38 11.30 -13.16
N GLY A 95 3.20 11.50 -13.73
CA GLY A 95 2.42 12.75 -13.62
C GLY A 95 1.62 12.89 -12.33
N GLY A 96 1.72 11.91 -11.42
CA GLY A 96 1.02 11.91 -10.15
C GLY A 96 -0.37 11.25 -10.20
N PRO A 97 -1.05 11.10 -9.04
CA PRO A 97 -2.29 10.34 -8.93
C PRO A 97 -3.43 10.92 -9.78
N VAL A 98 -3.51 12.23 -9.91
CA VAL A 98 -4.55 12.88 -10.73
C VAL A 98 -4.36 12.57 -12.20
N ALA A 99 -3.13 12.63 -12.73
CA ALA A 99 -2.85 12.27 -14.12
C ALA A 99 -3.19 10.79 -14.40
N ALA A 100 -2.90 9.91 -13.44
CA ALA A 100 -3.25 8.50 -13.53
C ALA A 100 -4.78 8.29 -13.57
N ILE A 101 -5.55 8.98 -12.72
CA ILE A 101 -7.02 8.94 -12.75
C ILE A 101 -7.53 9.44 -14.10
N VAL A 102 -7.03 10.58 -14.60
CA VAL A 102 -7.43 11.14 -15.89
C VAL A 102 -7.14 10.16 -17.04
N ALA A 103 -6.02 9.45 -17.02
CA ALA A 103 -5.68 8.43 -18.01
C ALA A 103 -6.62 7.21 -17.98
N ALA A 104 -7.15 6.86 -16.81
CA ALA A 104 -8.07 5.73 -16.65
C ALA A 104 -9.51 6.06 -17.04
N LEU A 105 -9.97 7.30 -16.83
CA LEU A 105 -11.37 7.71 -17.02
C LEU A 105 -11.98 7.35 -18.39
N PRO A 106 -11.27 7.39 -19.53
CA PRO A 106 -11.82 6.96 -20.82
C PRO A 106 -12.23 5.47 -20.87
N HIS A 107 -11.77 4.67 -19.91
CA HIS A 107 -12.00 3.23 -19.84
C HIS A 107 -13.05 2.82 -18.78
N VAL A 108 -13.63 3.78 -18.09
CA VAL A 108 -14.67 3.61 -17.07
C VAL A 108 -16.02 3.94 -17.70
N ASP A 109 -17.00 3.05 -17.60
CA ASP A 109 -18.34 3.27 -18.18
C ASP A 109 -19.46 3.24 -17.12
N ALA A 110 -19.18 2.73 -15.92
CA ALA A 110 -20.15 2.63 -14.85
C ALA A 110 -20.55 4.01 -14.26
N ALA A 111 -21.71 4.07 -13.62
CA ALA A 111 -22.21 5.28 -12.95
C ALA A 111 -21.27 5.76 -11.83
N ASP A 112 -20.72 4.80 -11.09
CA ASP A 112 -19.77 5.05 -10.01
C ASP A 112 -18.42 4.40 -10.32
N VAL A 113 -17.36 4.90 -9.69
CA VAL A 113 -16.03 4.35 -9.81
C VAL A 113 -15.31 4.36 -8.45
N PHE A 114 -14.73 3.21 -8.08
CA PHE A 114 -13.75 3.16 -7.01
C PHE A 114 -12.42 3.73 -7.49
N VAL A 115 -11.76 4.51 -6.64
CA VAL A 115 -10.36 4.93 -6.82
C VAL A 115 -9.59 4.43 -5.62
N LEU A 116 -8.57 3.58 -5.87
CA LEU A 116 -7.79 2.93 -4.83
C LEU A 116 -6.31 2.94 -5.18
N ALA A 117 -5.45 3.33 -4.24
CA ALA A 117 -4.01 3.14 -4.33
C ALA A 117 -3.64 1.68 -4.03
N CYS A 118 -2.63 1.13 -4.76
CA CYS A 118 -2.20 -0.27 -4.62
C CYS A 118 -1.02 -0.44 -3.65
N ASP A 119 -1.03 0.28 -2.54
CA ASP A 119 -0.06 0.21 -1.45
C ASP A 119 -0.72 -0.07 -0.09
N LEU A 120 -2.00 -0.46 -0.10
CA LEU A 120 -2.84 -0.65 1.07
C LEU A 120 -3.01 -2.15 1.40
N PRO A 121 -2.41 -2.67 2.49
CA PRO A 121 -2.59 -4.06 2.93
C PRO A 121 -4.02 -4.38 3.34
N THR A 122 -4.72 -3.40 3.88
CA THR A 122 -6.09 -3.45 4.38
C THR A 122 -7.14 -3.13 3.31
N ALA A 123 -6.80 -3.28 2.01
CA ALA A 123 -7.68 -2.89 0.90
C ALA A 123 -9.10 -3.47 1.02
N ILE A 124 -9.24 -4.74 1.42
CA ILE A 124 -10.55 -5.41 1.52
C ILE A 124 -11.45 -4.73 2.57
N PRO A 125 -11.08 -4.61 3.85
CA PRO A 125 -11.92 -3.92 4.83
C PRO A 125 -12.04 -2.42 4.55
N ALA A 126 -11.03 -1.76 3.98
CA ALA A 126 -11.09 -0.34 3.64
C ALA A 126 -12.15 -0.06 2.55
N VAL A 127 -12.15 -0.84 1.46
CA VAL A 127 -13.18 -0.71 0.41
C VAL A 127 -14.57 -1.11 0.91
N ALA A 128 -14.65 -2.10 1.83
CA ALA A 128 -15.90 -2.51 2.45
C ALA A 128 -16.53 -1.40 3.32
N ALA A 129 -15.75 -0.49 3.88
CA ALA A 129 -16.25 0.63 4.69
C ALA A 129 -16.90 1.74 3.84
N LEU A 130 -16.63 1.81 2.54
CA LEU A 130 -17.24 2.81 1.66
C LEU A 130 -18.76 2.54 1.47
N PRO A 131 -19.59 3.60 1.36
CA PRO A 131 -21.04 3.45 1.24
C PRO A 131 -21.45 2.77 -0.06
N GLU A 132 -22.51 1.96 0.01
CA GLU A 132 -23.14 1.30 -1.14
C GLU A 132 -24.67 1.27 -0.97
N PRO A 133 -25.41 1.99 -1.84
CA PRO A 133 -24.93 2.95 -2.84
C PRO A 133 -24.36 4.23 -2.23
N LEU A 134 -23.80 5.10 -3.06
CA LEU A 134 -23.44 6.46 -2.63
C LEU A 134 -24.70 7.21 -2.17
N PRO A 135 -24.62 8.00 -1.08
CA PRO A 135 -25.74 8.82 -0.62
C PRO A 135 -26.25 9.76 -1.72
N THR A 136 -27.53 10.09 -1.64
CA THR A 136 -28.14 11.05 -2.56
C THR A 136 -27.56 12.45 -2.33
N GLY A 137 -27.28 13.15 -3.42
CA GLY A 137 -26.82 14.53 -3.34
C GLY A 137 -25.32 14.70 -3.10
N VAL A 138 -24.54 13.61 -3.03
CA VAL A 138 -23.06 13.66 -2.98
C VAL A 138 -22.45 13.24 -4.32
N ASP A 139 -21.25 13.73 -4.59
CA ASP A 139 -20.47 13.42 -5.79
C ASP A 139 -19.50 12.25 -5.55
N GLY A 140 -19.31 11.85 -4.29
CA GLY A 140 -18.50 10.73 -3.89
C GLY A 140 -18.40 10.58 -2.38
N ALA A 141 -17.66 9.55 -1.94
CA ALA A 141 -17.26 9.34 -0.55
C ALA A 141 -15.82 8.85 -0.52
N CYS A 142 -15.08 9.22 0.53
CA CYS A 142 -13.73 8.71 0.78
C CYS A 142 -13.55 8.43 2.27
N LEU A 143 -12.61 7.54 2.60
CA LEU A 143 -12.28 7.30 3.99
C LEU A 143 -11.63 8.54 4.63
N ASP A 144 -11.83 8.68 5.95
CA ASP A 144 -11.29 9.77 6.76
C ASP A 144 -10.78 9.21 8.10
N ASP A 145 -9.48 9.24 8.30
CA ASP A 145 -8.77 8.80 9.51
C ASP A 145 -8.28 9.97 10.36
N GLY A 146 -8.93 11.12 10.21
CA GLY A 146 -8.50 12.45 10.69
C GLY A 146 -7.96 13.30 9.54
N ARG A 147 -7.74 12.68 8.37
CA ARG A 147 -7.46 13.32 7.08
C ARG A 147 -8.17 12.56 5.97
N ARG A 148 -8.64 13.29 4.96
CA ARG A 148 -9.32 12.67 3.81
C ARG A 148 -8.38 11.81 3.00
N GLN A 149 -8.70 10.54 2.90
CA GLN A 149 -7.98 9.53 2.12
C GLN A 149 -8.56 9.45 0.71
N TRP A 150 -8.27 10.47 -0.11
CA TRP A 150 -8.84 10.64 -1.44
C TRP A 150 -8.62 9.44 -2.38
N LEU A 151 -7.57 8.66 -2.15
CA LEU A 151 -7.22 7.48 -2.95
C LEU A 151 -7.82 6.19 -2.37
N ILE A 152 -8.74 6.30 -1.41
CA ILE A 152 -9.59 5.22 -0.91
C ILE A 152 -11.01 5.74 -0.94
N GLY A 153 -11.62 5.75 -2.13
CA GLY A 153 -12.91 6.39 -2.32
C GLY A 153 -13.76 5.76 -3.42
N ARG A 154 -15.06 6.11 -3.39
CA ARG A 154 -16.05 5.83 -4.45
C ARG A 154 -16.61 7.15 -4.93
N TYR A 155 -16.67 7.37 -6.22
CA TYR A 155 -17.02 8.64 -6.83
C TYR A 155 -18.04 8.45 -7.95
N ARG A 156 -18.93 9.43 -8.13
CA ARG A 156 -19.76 9.52 -9.34
C ARG A 156 -18.87 9.73 -10.54
N THR A 157 -18.90 8.84 -11.50
CA THR A 157 -18.02 8.91 -12.69
C THR A 157 -18.22 10.22 -13.46
N ALA A 158 -19.47 10.68 -13.58
CA ALA A 158 -19.77 11.93 -14.28
C ALA A 158 -19.17 13.15 -13.56
N ALA A 159 -19.25 13.21 -12.23
CA ALA A 159 -18.67 14.31 -11.45
C ALA A 159 -17.15 14.31 -11.54
N LEU A 160 -16.52 13.13 -11.44
CA LEU A 160 -15.07 12.98 -11.57
C LEU A 160 -14.56 13.38 -12.96
N ARG A 161 -15.29 13.02 -14.02
CA ARG A 161 -14.98 13.44 -15.40
C ARG A 161 -15.10 14.96 -15.59
N ALA A 162 -16.19 15.55 -15.05
CA ALA A 162 -16.39 17.00 -15.13
C ALA A 162 -15.26 17.75 -14.42
N ALA A 163 -14.87 17.32 -13.21
CA ALA A 163 -13.74 17.89 -12.48
C ALA A 163 -12.42 17.72 -13.23
N ALA A 164 -12.17 16.55 -13.81
CA ALA A 164 -10.95 16.26 -14.57
C ALA A 164 -10.84 17.11 -15.84
N SER A 165 -11.95 17.41 -16.53
CA SER A 165 -11.98 18.20 -17.76
C SER A 165 -11.55 19.66 -17.54
N GLY A 166 -11.68 20.18 -16.33
CA GLY A 166 -11.23 21.52 -15.96
C GLY A 166 -9.72 21.64 -15.66
N LEU A 167 -8.99 20.52 -15.64
CA LEU A 167 -7.58 20.52 -15.28
C LEU A 167 -6.68 20.75 -16.49
N LEU A 168 -5.71 21.66 -16.32
CA LEU A 168 -4.66 21.88 -17.32
C LEU A 168 -3.69 20.68 -17.36
N GLY A 169 -3.05 20.47 -18.52
CA GLY A 169 -2.00 19.45 -18.67
C GLY A 169 -2.43 18.03 -18.35
N ARG A 170 -3.72 17.70 -18.52
CA ARG A 170 -4.29 16.39 -18.16
C ARG A 170 -4.06 16.00 -16.70
N GLY A 171 -4.07 16.99 -15.80
CA GLY A 171 -3.90 16.77 -14.36
C GLY A 171 -2.48 16.42 -13.91
N ARG A 172 -1.46 16.63 -14.76
CA ARG A 172 -0.06 16.42 -14.39
C ARG A 172 0.34 17.31 -13.22
N ASP A 173 0.96 16.69 -12.21
CA ASP A 173 1.41 17.34 -10.97
C ASP A 173 0.28 18.05 -10.19
N ALA A 174 -0.99 17.82 -10.58
CA ALA A 174 -2.13 18.33 -9.85
C ALA A 174 -2.35 17.56 -8.54
N SER A 175 -2.75 18.28 -7.50
CA SER A 175 -3.10 17.64 -6.23
C SER A 175 -4.51 17.01 -6.29
N MET A 176 -4.75 15.97 -5.47
CA MET A 176 -6.10 15.41 -5.30
C MET A 176 -7.11 16.47 -4.85
N ARG A 177 -6.68 17.46 -4.07
CA ARG A 177 -7.51 18.59 -3.68
C ARG A 177 -7.91 19.47 -4.87
N ALA A 178 -7.04 19.62 -5.88
CA ALA A 178 -7.38 20.36 -7.10
C ALA A 178 -8.45 19.62 -7.92
N LEU A 179 -8.39 18.26 -7.97
CA LEU A 179 -9.40 17.47 -8.65
C LEU A 179 -10.72 17.40 -7.90
N LEU A 180 -10.70 17.14 -6.59
CA LEU A 180 -11.88 16.77 -5.80
C LEU A 180 -12.42 17.89 -4.91
N GLY A 181 -11.66 18.97 -4.70
CA GLY A 181 -12.02 20.03 -3.73
C GLY A 181 -13.29 20.80 -4.04
N GLY A 182 -13.74 20.81 -5.29
CA GLY A 182 -15.02 21.40 -5.72
C GLY A 182 -16.21 20.45 -5.68
N LEU A 183 -15.98 19.15 -5.38
CA LEU A 183 -17.02 18.13 -5.33
C LEU A 183 -17.55 17.97 -3.89
N ARG A 184 -18.80 17.53 -3.79
CA ARG A 184 -19.43 17.17 -2.50
C ARG A 184 -19.00 15.74 -2.12
N ILE A 185 -17.90 15.62 -1.39
CA ILE A 185 -17.36 14.34 -0.97
C ILE A 185 -17.70 14.10 0.50
N GLU A 186 -18.42 13.00 0.76
CA GLU A 186 -18.77 12.52 2.09
C GLU A 186 -17.55 11.87 2.75
N PRO A 187 -17.07 12.35 3.90
CA PRO A 187 -16.03 11.67 4.66
C PRO A 187 -16.61 10.50 5.45
N VAL A 188 -16.01 9.32 5.31
CA VAL A 188 -16.35 8.13 6.09
C VAL A 188 -15.29 7.94 7.16
N ALA A 189 -15.65 8.25 8.41
CA ALA A 189 -14.72 8.13 9.53
C ALA A 189 -14.35 6.67 9.79
N VAL A 190 -13.05 6.40 9.88
CA VAL A 190 -12.50 5.05 10.10
C VAL A 190 -11.30 5.09 11.06
N ASP A 191 -10.96 3.92 11.60
CA ASP A 191 -9.72 3.74 12.35
C ASP A 191 -8.50 3.96 11.41
N PRO A 192 -7.47 4.72 11.82
CA PRO A 192 -6.24 4.92 11.05
C PRO A 192 -5.54 3.62 10.62
N ALA A 193 -5.75 2.52 11.32
CA ALA A 193 -5.21 1.22 10.93
C ALA A 193 -5.75 0.75 9.57
N LEU A 194 -6.95 1.18 9.17
CA LEU A 194 -7.57 0.80 7.91
C LEU A 194 -6.97 1.51 6.69
N THR A 195 -6.31 2.62 6.89
CA THR A 195 -5.82 3.50 5.80
C THR A 195 -4.29 3.53 5.72
N ARG A 196 -3.62 2.73 6.57
CA ARG A 196 -2.16 2.67 6.62
C ARG A 196 -1.61 2.04 5.36
N ASP A 197 -0.84 2.80 4.62
CA ASP A 197 -0.11 2.39 3.42
C ASP A 197 1.24 1.73 3.75
N VAL A 198 1.82 1.04 2.78
CA VAL A 198 3.18 0.49 2.83
C VAL A 198 4.12 1.40 2.05
N ASP A 199 4.79 2.30 2.76
CA ASP A 199 5.73 3.24 2.16
C ASP A 199 7.20 2.81 2.28
N THR A 200 7.52 2.02 3.30
CA THR A 200 8.86 1.56 3.64
C THR A 200 8.90 0.04 3.83
N TRP A 201 10.13 -0.51 3.88
CA TRP A 201 10.34 -1.92 4.23
C TRP A 201 9.87 -2.25 5.67
N ASP A 202 9.85 -1.26 6.57
CA ASP A 202 9.36 -1.41 7.94
C ASP A 202 7.83 -1.52 7.94
N ASP A 203 7.13 -0.71 7.14
CA ASP A 203 5.69 -0.81 6.97
C ASP A 203 5.30 -2.17 6.40
N LEU A 204 6.06 -2.68 5.41
CA LEU A 204 5.82 -3.99 4.84
C LEU A 204 6.00 -5.10 5.88
N ARG A 205 7.03 -5.02 6.72
CA ARG A 205 7.23 -5.97 7.82
C ARG A 205 6.10 -5.91 8.83
N ALA A 206 5.65 -4.72 9.19
CA ALA A 206 4.51 -4.52 10.07
C ALA A 206 3.22 -5.10 9.47
N ALA A 207 2.98 -4.90 8.17
CA ALA A 207 1.80 -5.37 7.46
C ALA A 207 1.76 -6.90 7.29
N ARG A 208 2.89 -7.58 7.16
CA ARG A 208 2.99 -9.04 6.98
C ARG A 208 2.60 -9.86 8.21
N GLY A 209 1.91 -9.25 9.17
CA GLY A 209 1.74 -9.96 10.42
C GLY A 209 3.12 -10.18 11.08
N GLY A 210 4.06 -9.33 10.78
CA GLY A 210 4.71 -8.74 11.89
C GLY A 210 3.53 -8.45 12.79
N ALA A 211 2.80 -9.57 13.16
CA ALA A 211 2.03 -9.59 14.36
C ALA A 211 2.79 -8.63 15.21
N MET A 212 2.20 -7.64 15.73
CA MET A 212 2.67 -7.08 16.95
C MET A 212 3.44 -8.18 17.72
N THR A 213 4.59 -8.60 17.24
CA THR A 213 5.69 -8.45 18.07
C THR A 213 5.63 -6.95 18.30
N GLU A 214 4.90 -6.52 19.33
CA GLU A 214 5.39 -5.48 20.21
C GLU A 214 6.85 -5.39 19.85
N SER A 215 7.33 -4.23 19.38
CA SER A 215 8.76 -4.01 19.44
C SER A 215 9.14 -4.80 20.68
N ARG A 216 9.49 -6.06 20.45
CA ARG A 216 10.06 -6.86 21.49
C ARG A 216 11.35 -6.08 21.66
N THR A 217 11.29 -5.13 22.54
CA THR A 217 12.32 -4.98 23.50
C THR A 217 12.35 -6.37 24.11
N LEU A 218 12.98 -7.30 23.32
CA LEU A 218 13.26 -8.62 23.84
C LEU A 218 13.98 -8.28 25.12
N PRO A 219 13.47 -8.74 26.27
CA PRO A 219 14.19 -8.50 27.50
C PRO A 219 15.61 -8.94 27.18
N PRO A 220 16.66 -8.29 27.69
CA PRO A 220 18.05 -8.66 27.44
C PRO A 220 18.30 -10.17 27.47
N GLU A 221 17.47 -10.90 28.21
CA GLU A 221 17.46 -12.37 28.35
C GLU A 221 17.20 -13.12 27.03
N ALA A 222 16.37 -12.58 26.14
CA ALA A 222 16.07 -13.28 24.88
C ALA A 222 17.20 -13.16 23.85
N LEU A 223 18.06 -12.12 23.96
CA LEU A 223 19.31 -12.06 23.22
C LEU A 223 20.33 -13.04 23.78
N ASN A 224 20.30 -13.30 25.08
CA ASN A 224 21.15 -14.30 25.70
C ASN A 224 20.82 -15.70 25.20
N ASP A 225 19.53 -16.08 25.13
CA ASP A 225 19.08 -17.37 24.60
C ASP A 225 19.48 -17.56 23.14
N TRP A 226 19.33 -16.52 22.32
CA TRP A 226 19.74 -16.56 20.91
C TRP A 226 21.28 -16.65 20.78
N SER A 227 22.03 -15.89 21.57
CA SER A 227 23.49 -15.92 21.60
C SER A 227 23.99 -17.30 22.02
N ALA A 228 23.38 -17.92 23.03
CA ALA A 228 23.70 -19.28 23.46
C ALA A 228 23.48 -20.30 22.33
N ALA A 229 22.35 -20.20 21.62
CA ALA A 229 22.05 -21.08 20.47
C ALA A 229 23.06 -20.90 19.32
N LEU A 230 23.50 -19.66 19.05
CA LEU A 230 24.57 -19.39 18.08
C LEU A 230 25.92 -19.98 18.52
N ALA A 231 26.29 -19.81 19.79
CA ALA A 231 27.50 -20.35 20.37
C ALA A 231 27.53 -21.87 20.24
N GLU A 232 26.47 -22.56 20.63
CA GLU A 232 26.33 -24.00 20.46
C GLU A 232 26.45 -24.44 19.00
N ARG A 233 25.72 -23.78 18.11
CA ARG A 233 25.67 -24.14 16.67
C ARG A 233 27.03 -24.00 15.97
N PHE A 234 27.82 -23.01 16.37
CA PHE A 234 29.11 -22.67 15.73
C PHE A 234 30.34 -23.02 16.55
N GLY A 235 30.15 -23.67 17.71
CA GLY A 235 31.26 -24.08 18.60
C GLY A 235 32.03 -22.90 19.22
N LEU A 236 31.33 -21.81 19.54
CA LEU A 236 31.86 -20.63 20.16
C LEU A 236 31.78 -20.71 21.68
N SER A 237 32.63 -20.01 22.38
CA SER A 237 32.57 -19.88 23.84
C SER A 237 31.64 -18.73 24.25
N GLU A 238 31.14 -18.74 25.47
CA GLU A 238 30.19 -17.73 25.98
C GLU A 238 30.75 -16.29 25.93
N GLY A 239 32.07 -16.12 26.00
CA GLY A 239 32.77 -14.82 25.88
C GLY A 239 33.01 -14.34 24.45
N ASP A 240 32.81 -15.18 23.43
CA ASP A 240 33.14 -14.84 22.04
C ASP A 240 32.06 -13.96 21.40
N ILE A 241 30.87 -13.84 22.02
CA ILE A 241 29.76 -13.03 21.54
C ILE A 241 29.46 -11.88 22.53
N PRO A 242 30.19 -10.74 22.45
CA PRO A 242 30.01 -9.63 23.37
C PRO A 242 28.78 -8.80 23.00
N ILE A 243 27.58 -9.24 23.41
CA ILE A 243 26.29 -8.67 23.01
C ILE A 243 26.24 -7.16 23.26
N SER A 244 26.63 -6.69 24.44
CA SER A 244 26.58 -5.26 24.77
C SER A 244 27.48 -4.41 23.87
N LEU A 245 28.70 -4.88 23.58
CA LEU A 245 29.64 -4.20 22.70
C LEU A 245 29.11 -4.08 21.27
N ILE A 246 28.46 -5.15 20.76
CA ILE A 246 27.88 -5.16 19.41
C ILE A 246 26.64 -4.24 19.32
N LEU A 247 25.81 -4.20 20.37
CA LEU A 247 24.66 -3.32 20.42
C LEU A 247 25.08 -1.84 20.52
N ASP A 248 26.12 -1.53 21.28
CA ASP A 248 26.67 -0.18 21.37
C ASP A 248 27.26 0.28 20.02
N LEU A 249 28.04 -0.58 19.35
CA LEU A 249 28.50 -0.34 17.98
C LEU A 249 27.34 -0.02 17.03
N ALA A 250 26.30 -0.86 17.06
CA ALA A 250 25.13 -0.69 16.19
C ALA A 250 24.42 0.65 16.45
N ARG A 251 24.28 1.04 17.72
CA ARG A 251 23.70 2.33 18.11
C ARG A 251 24.55 3.50 17.62
N ASP A 252 25.87 3.46 17.85
CA ASP A 252 26.79 4.56 17.51
C ASP A 252 26.85 4.75 15.99
N VAL A 253 26.91 3.68 15.21
CA VAL A 253 26.89 3.75 13.73
C VAL A 253 25.53 4.20 13.21
N ALA A 254 24.41 3.73 13.78
CA ALA A 254 23.09 4.16 13.37
C ALA A 254 22.86 5.66 13.56
N ASN A 255 23.46 6.23 14.61
CA ASN A 255 23.37 7.66 14.94
C ASN A 255 24.39 8.50 14.16
N GLY A 256 25.64 8.02 13.98
CA GLY A 256 26.72 8.78 13.34
C GLY A 256 26.78 8.65 11.81
N VAL A 257 26.15 7.62 11.23
CA VAL A 257 26.16 7.40 9.78
C VAL A 257 24.75 7.26 9.23
N ALA A 258 24.10 6.10 9.46
CA ALA A 258 22.71 5.81 9.09
C ALA A 258 22.27 4.48 9.72
N ARG A 259 20.98 4.29 9.97
CA ARG A 259 20.43 3.01 10.49
C ARG A 259 20.84 1.78 9.68
N PRO A 260 20.80 1.78 8.32
CA PRO A 260 21.23 0.62 7.53
C PRO A 260 22.73 0.30 7.61
N ALA A 261 23.57 1.25 8.04
CA ALA A 261 25.01 1.05 8.19
C ALA A 261 25.36 0.18 9.41
N ALA A 262 24.48 0.11 10.41
CA ALA A 262 24.75 -0.63 11.64
C ALA A 262 25.02 -2.14 11.44
N PRO A 263 24.16 -2.92 10.74
CA PRO A 263 24.42 -4.33 10.49
C PRO A 263 25.65 -4.55 9.60
N LEU A 264 25.87 -3.69 8.60
CA LEU A 264 27.08 -3.74 7.76
C LEU A 264 28.35 -3.56 8.60
N SER A 265 28.36 -2.58 9.49
CA SER A 265 29.49 -2.26 10.35
C SER A 265 29.78 -3.37 11.36
N ALA A 266 28.74 -3.97 11.93
CA ALA A 266 28.89 -5.13 12.83
C ALA A 266 29.53 -6.32 12.10
N PHE A 267 29.09 -6.61 10.87
CA PHE A 267 29.70 -7.67 10.04
C PHE A 267 31.17 -7.36 9.74
N VAL A 268 31.52 -6.13 9.37
CA VAL A 268 32.90 -5.73 9.06
C VAL A 268 33.75 -5.82 10.29
N ALA A 269 33.28 -5.36 11.47
CA ALA A 269 34.04 -5.49 12.72
C ALA A 269 34.32 -6.95 13.06
N GLY A 270 33.35 -7.85 12.95
CA GLY A 270 33.55 -9.29 13.14
C GLY A 270 34.56 -9.90 12.15
N LEU A 271 34.51 -9.48 10.85
CA LEU A 271 35.40 -9.94 9.83
C LEU A 271 36.89 -9.49 10.12
N VAL A 272 37.06 -8.26 10.57
CA VAL A 272 38.40 -7.70 10.93
C VAL A 272 38.94 -8.42 12.17
N ALA A 273 38.14 -8.57 13.21
CA ALA A 273 38.49 -9.30 14.42
C ALA A 273 38.91 -10.74 14.11
N GLY A 274 38.12 -11.47 13.31
CA GLY A 274 38.43 -12.85 12.92
C GLY A 274 39.73 -12.98 12.12
N ARG A 275 40.07 -12.00 11.28
CA ARG A 275 41.35 -11.94 10.56
C ARG A 275 42.54 -11.60 11.44
N ALA A 276 42.34 -10.91 12.55
CA ALA A 276 43.38 -10.57 13.53
C ALA A 276 43.75 -11.71 14.47
N GLY A 277 42.88 -12.70 14.59
CA GLY A 277 43.07 -13.86 15.47
C GLY A 277 41.83 -14.25 16.26
N GLY A 278 40.80 -13.38 16.27
CA GLY A 278 39.48 -13.65 16.84
C GLY A 278 39.43 -13.61 18.36
N SER A 279 40.44 -13.05 19.02
CA SER A 279 40.41 -12.88 20.47
C SER A 279 39.43 -11.79 20.89
N PRO A 280 38.95 -11.79 22.16
CA PRO A 280 38.13 -10.69 22.68
C PRO A 280 38.76 -9.31 22.48
N ALA A 281 40.10 -9.20 22.65
CA ALA A 281 40.84 -7.97 22.44
C ALA A 281 40.82 -7.53 20.95
N ASP A 282 40.88 -8.47 19.99
CA ASP A 282 40.76 -8.18 18.57
C ASP A 282 39.38 -7.67 18.22
N THR A 283 38.36 -8.22 18.87
CA THR A 283 36.96 -7.78 18.68
C THR A 283 36.74 -6.38 19.21
N GLU A 284 37.25 -6.07 20.41
CA GLU A 284 37.19 -4.72 21.00
C GLU A 284 37.92 -3.70 20.13
N ALA A 285 39.12 -4.02 19.64
CA ALA A 285 39.89 -3.14 18.77
C ALA A 285 39.20 -2.86 17.44
N ALA A 286 38.61 -3.89 16.81
CA ALA A 286 37.86 -3.75 15.55
C ALA A 286 36.59 -2.89 15.73
N VAL A 287 35.85 -3.10 16.81
CA VAL A 287 34.66 -2.31 17.15
C VAL A 287 35.06 -0.85 17.41
N ALA A 288 36.10 -0.58 18.21
CA ALA A 288 36.57 0.76 18.49
C ALA A 288 36.95 1.53 17.21
N ALA A 289 37.63 0.88 16.27
CA ALA A 289 38.03 1.48 15.00
C ALA A 289 36.80 1.86 14.15
N VAL A 290 35.77 1.01 14.10
CA VAL A 290 34.54 1.30 13.36
C VAL A 290 33.76 2.44 14.02
N VAL A 291 33.66 2.49 15.33
CA VAL A 291 33.00 3.57 16.08
C VAL A 291 33.71 4.91 15.84
N GLU A 292 35.05 4.93 15.86
CA GLU A 292 35.85 6.12 15.55
C GLU A 292 35.55 6.63 14.13
N MET A 293 35.51 5.72 13.15
CA MET A 293 35.13 6.08 11.77
C MET A 293 33.72 6.66 11.68
N ALA A 294 32.76 6.09 12.39
CA ALA A 294 31.38 6.56 12.40
C ALA A 294 31.26 7.98 12.99
N ARG A 295 31.97 8.27 14.06
CA ARG A 295 32.01 9.61 14.67
C ARG A 295 32.63 10.68 13.78
N GLY A 296 33.55 10.30 12.91
CA GLY A 296 34.19 11.20 11.93
C GLY A 296 33.45 11.31 10.60
N TRP A 297 32.34 10.58 10.40
CA TRP A 297 31.69 10.49 9.10
C TRP A 297 30.93 11.76 8.70
N GLU A 298 30.31 12.48 9.64
CA GLU A 298 29.58 13.73 9.39
C GLU A 298 30.48 14.89 8.89
N ASN A 299 31.80 14.76 8.97
CA ASN A 299 32.77 15.76 8.55
C ASN A 299 33.39 15.46 7.16
N ARG A 300 32.81 14.57 6.39
CA ARG A 300 33.22 14.25 5.01
C ARG A 300 32.14 14.66 4.02
#